data_bc9f9f319f679cfd05fcd5e7e59e29ae
#
_entry.id   bc9f9f319f679cfd05fcd5e7e59e29ae
#
_cell.length_a   1.000
_cell.length_b   1.000
_cell.length_c   1.000
_cell.angle_alpha   90.00
_cell.angle_beta   90.00
_cell.angle_gamma   90.00
#
_symmetry.space_group_name_H-M   'P 1'
#
loop_
_entity.id
_entity.type
_entity.pdbx_description
1 polymer ?
#
loop_
_entity_poly.entity_id
_entity_poly.type
_entity_poly.pdbx_seq_one_letter_code
_entity_poly.pdbx_strand_id
1 'polypeptide(L)'
;MPFRIGAWPALLVNNPDDIEYVLVKNHRGFTKNRHFWRYVRAIFGTGLLTAKGDDWQRQRRLNAPAFSGQRLASYGAVMVRHAEAMLKGWKSGERLDVHVEIMALTLEIAAATLFGTSVKRDIAAIEQSTNVLMAEISARLRRPIFIPDGIPIPGNVRYRRALRRIDQLVARIIAERRLSGEDRGDLLSLLLLARYENGEPMNERQIRDEVVTMLLAGHETTALALSWTCYLLSRHPTIESRLAAEVREVLGTRSPTVDDLARLRLCEHAINEAMRLYPPAWALGRESIDPCDIGGYRVPAGMTIFISPWVLHRDSRYFDNPDEFRPDRWAGGLAKQLPRFAYMPFGGGPRVCIGNRFAMMEAVLILAMIAQQFVLEAENERPEPFPSITLRPKGGVWLRPEPRFGN
;
A
#
# COMPACT_ATOMS: atom_id res chain seq x y z
N MET A 1 -13.25 19.88 10.88
CA MET A 1 -14.54 20.19 10.23
C MET A 1 -15.52 19.05 10.52
N PRO A 2 -16.64 19.31 11.22
CA PRO A 2 -17.68 18.31 11.45
C PRO A 2 -18.48 18.02 10.16
N PHE A 3 -18.88 16.77 9.96
CA PHE A 3 -19.72 16.32 8.85
C PHE A 3 -20.48 15.04 9.23
N ARG A 4 -21.24 14.47 8.30
CA ARG A 4 -21.97 13.21 8.51
C ARG A 4 -21.72 12.22 7.39
N ILE A 5 -21.59 10.94 7.76
CA ILE A 5 -21.59 9.83 6.81
C ILE A 5 -22.91 9.09 7.00
N GLY A 6 -23.90 9.40 6.16
CA GLY A 6 -25.27 8.97 6.43
C GLY A 6 -25.77 9.54 7.76
N ALA A 7 -26.17 8.68 8.68
CA ALA A 7 -26.63 9.07 10.03
C ALA A 7 -25.50 9.31 11.03
N TRP A 8 -24.26 8.89 10.73
CA TRP A 8 -23.16 8.92 11.70
C TRP A 8 -22.40 10.25 11.69
N PRO A 9 -22.24 10.90 12.86
CA PRO A 9 -21.41 12.09 12.98
C PRO A 9 -19.94 11.73 12.81
N ALA A 10 -19.21 12.60 12.12
CA ALA A 10 -17.79 12.46 11.88
C ALA A 10 -17.07 13.81 11.95
N LEU A 11 -15.79 13.80 12.25
CA LEU A 11 -14.92 14.95 12.26
C LEU A 11 -13.75 14.72 11.29
N LEU A 12 -13.61 15.58 10.28
CA LEU A 12 -12.42 15.65 9.46
C LEU A 12 -11.36 16.50 10.17
N VAL A 13 -10.20 15.89 10.42
CA VAL A 13 -9.04 16.53 11.04
C VAL A 13 -7.96 16.69 9.97
N ASN A 14 -7.57 17.96 9.72
CA ASN A 14 -6.57 18.36 8.72
C ASN A 14 -5.52 19.34 9.27
N ASN A 15 -5.42 19.48 10.61
CA ASN A 15 -4.33 20.17 11.26
C ASN A 15 -3.30 19.16 11.75
N PRO A 16 -2.00 19.30 11.44
CA PRO A 16 -0.95 18.38 11.86
C PRO A 16 -0.87 18.16 13.38
N ASP A 17 -1.09 19.19 14.21
CA ASP A 17 -1.04 19.06 15.66
C ASP A 17 -2.20 18.21 16.20
N ASP A 18 -3.39 18.39 15.65
CA ASP A 18 -4.56 17.59 15.99
C ASP A 18 -4.39 16.13 15.52
N ILE A 19 -3.77 15.94 14.35
CA ILE A 19 -3.42 14.61 13.84
C ILE A 19 -2.40 13.95 14.76
N GLU A 20 -1.40 14.69 15.23
CA GLU A 20 -0.43 14.19 16.21
C GLU A 20 -1.10 13.80 17.53
N TYR A 21 -2.06 14.61 18.00
CA TYR A 21 -2.85 14.26 19.17
C TYR A 21 -3.56 12.92 19.01
N VAL A 22 -4.27 12.73 17.89
CA VAL A 22 -5.03 11.50 17.63
C VAL A 22 -4.14 10.27 17.42
N LEU A 23 -3.02 10.43 16.68
CA LEU A 23 -2.22 9.28 16.26
C LEU A 23 -1.06 8.96 17.20
N VAL A 24 -0.61 9.91 18.03
CA VAL A 24 0.57 9.76 18.91
C VAL A 24 0.23 10.05 20.35
N LYS A 25 -0.09 11.32 20.68
CA LYS A 25 -0.20 11.78 22.08
C LYS A 25 -1.30 11.04 22.86
N ASN A 26 -2.45 10.86 22.22
CA ASN A 26 -3.61 10.16 22.81
C ASN A 26 -4.02 8.91 21.99
N HIS A 27 -3.08 8.23 21.33
CA HIS A 27 -3.39 7.10 20.45
C HIS A 27 -4.17 5.96 21.12
N ARG A 28 -4.10 5.82 22.46
CA ARG A 28 -4.86 4.83 23.25
C ARG A 28 -6.32 5.25 23.45
N GLY A 29 -6.64 6.55 23.40
CA GLY A 29 -8.01 7.07 23.43
C GLY A 29 -8.77 6.87 22.13
N PHE A 30 -8.13 6.30 21.11
CA PHE A 30 -8.74 6.08 19.80
C PHE A 30 -8.58 4.63 19.36
N THR A 31 -9.65 4.10 18.74
CA THR A 31 -9.68 2.77 18.16
C THR A 31 -9.98 2.84 16.67
N LYS A 32 -9.97 1.70 16.00
CA LYS A 32 -10.40 1.59 14.60
C LYS A 32 -11.92 1.72 14.51
N ASN A 33 -12.41 2.55 13.60
CA ASN A 33 -13.84 2.79 13.39
C ASN A 33 -14.60 1.47 13.15
N ARG A 34 -15.64 1.22 13.94
CA ARG A 34 -16.38 -0.05 13.94
C ARG A 34 -17.08 -0.32 12.61
N HIS A 35 -17.64 0.69 11.99
CA HIS A 35 -18.47 0.53 10.77
C HIS A 35 -17.62 0.11 9.57
N PHE A 36 -16.53 0.82 9.29
CA PHE A 36 -15.64 0.50 8.19
C PHE A 36 -14.88 -0.80 8.44
N TRP A 37 -14.24 -0.93 9.61
CA TRP A 37 -13.35 -2.05 9.93
C TRP A 37 -14.07 -3.38 10.07
N ARG A 38 -15.39 -3.41 10.28
CA ARG A 38 -16.18 -4.65 10.23
C ARG A 38 -16.04 -5.36 8.88
N TYR A 39 -16.14 -4.62 7.78
CA TYR A 39 -16.02 -5.18 6.42
C TYR A 39 -14.57 -5.57 6.08
N VAL A 40 -13.60 -4.75 6.48
CA VAL A 40 -12.18 -5.05 6.30
C VAL A 40 -11.77 -6.29 7.10
N ARG A 41 -12.26 -6.41 8.34
CA ARG A 41 -11.98 -7.56 9.20
C ARG A 41 -12.53 -8.88 8.64
N ALA A 42 -13.59 -8.84 7.86
CA ALA A 42 -14.11 -10.04 7.21
C ALA A 42 -13.14 -10.66 6.18
N ILE A 43 -12.23 -9.85 5.61
CA ILE A 43 -11.16 -10.31 4.69
C ILE A 43 -9.89 -10.65 5.48
N PHE A 44 -9.41 -9.69 6.26
CA PHE A 44 -8.10 -9.72 6.93
C PHE A 44 -8.10 -10.41 8.29
N GLY A 45 -9.28 -10.87 8.76
CA GLY A 45 -9.42 -11.49 10.08
C GLY A 45 -8.94 -10.54 11.20
N THR A 46 -8.09 -11.07 12.08
CA THR A 46 -7.46 -10.35 13.19
C THR A 46 -5.96 -10.13 12.97
N GLY A 47 -5.49 -10.10 11.71
CA GLY A 47 -4.09 -9.80 11.37
C GLY A 47 -3.66 -8.38 11.75
N LEU A 48 -2.38 -8.07 11.57
CA LEU A 48 -1.75 -6.82 12.00
C LEU A 48 -2.53 -5.56 11.61
N LEU A 49 -3.11 -5.54 10.41
CA LEU A 49 -3.88 -4.40 9.90
C LEU A 49 -5.16 -4.16 10.72
N THR A 50 -5.81 -5.20 11.22
CA THR A 50 -7.13 -5.13 11.86
C THR A 50 -7.09 -5.29 13.38
N ALA A 51 -5.99 -5.81 13.93
CA ALA A 51 -5.80 -6.05 15.34
C ALA A 51 -5.89 -4.78 16.19
N LYS A 52 -6.30 -4.92 17.47
CA LYS A 52 -6.48 -3.83 18.43
C LYS A 52 -5.70 -4.09 19.70
N GLY A 53 -5.43 -3.04 20.48
CA GLY A 53 -4.83 -3.12 21.80
C GLY A 53 -3.55 -3.96 21.84
N ASP A 54 -3.45 -4.83 22.82
CA ASP A 54 -2.27 -5.67 23.07
C ASP A 54 -2.05 -6.72 21.97
N ASP A 55 -3.12 -7.24 21.36
CA ASP A 55 -3.01 -8.13 20.21
C ASP A 55 -2.24 -7.48 19.06
N TRP A 56 -2.54 -6.21 18.78
CA TRP A 56 -1.80 -5.47 17.76
C TRP A 56 -0.32 -5.27 18.16
N GLN A 57 -0.02 -4.97 19.40
CA GLN A 57 1.37 -4.80 19.85
C GLN A 57 2.16 -6.09 19.72
N ARG A 58 1.56 -7.21 20.11
CA ARG A 58 2.13 -8.55 19.98
C ARG A 58 2.41 -8.89 18.53
N GLN A 59 1.43 -8.73 17.64
CA GLN A 59 1.60 -9.01 16.21
C GLN A 59 2.62 -8.09 15.56
N ARG A 60 2.64 -6.80 15.94
CA ARG A 60 3.66 -5.86 15.45
C ARG A 60 5.06 -6.34 15.79
N ARG A 61 5.29 -6.82 17.03
CA ARG A 61 6.59 -7.37 17.46
C ARG A 61 6.97 -8.63 16.66
N LEU A 62 6.02 -9.53 16.45
CA LEU A 62 6.26 -10.79 15.73
C LEU A 62 6.57 -10.57 14.23
N ASN A 63 5.94 -9.59 13.61
CA ASN A 63 6.14 -9.30 12.18
C ASN A 63 7.39 -8.42 11.92
N ALA A 64 7.83 -7.60 12.87
CA ALA A 64 8.89 -6.60 12.69
C ALA A 64 10.23 -7.17 12.19
N PRO A 65 10.71 -8.36 12.62
CA PRO A 65 11.97 -8.92 12.15
C PRO A 65 12.04 -9.14 10.63
N ALA A 66 10.91 -9.46 9.97
CA ALA A 66 10.84 -9.61 8.51
C ALA A 66 11.14 -8.32 7.74
N PHE A 67 11.01 -7.16 8.39
CA PHE A 67 11.26 -5.84 7.81
C PHE A 67 12.55 -5.18 8.37
N SER A 68 13.45 -5.99 8.97
CA SER A 68 14.76 -5.51 9.43
C SER A 68 15.67 -5.15 8.23
N GLY A 69 16.67 -4.28 8.47
CA GLY A 69 17.58 -3.82 7.41
C GLY A 69 18.29 -4.98 6.67
N GLN A 70 18.73 -5.99 7.41
CA GLN A 70 19.39 -7.19 6.85
C GLN A 70 18.45 -7.97 5.92
N ARG A 71 17.17 -8.14 6.30
CA ARG A 71 16.17 -8.80 5.48
C ARG A 71 15.81 -7.98 4.24
N LEU A 72 15.64 -6.68 4.41
CA LEU A 72 15.38 -5.78 3.28
C LEU A 72 16.50 -5.87 2.24
N ALA A 73 17.77 -5.89 2.65
CA ALA A 73 18.88 -6.05 1.72
C ALA A 73 18.77 -7.33 0.86
N SER A 74 18.33 -8.44 1.47
CA SER A 74 18.16 -9.70 0.73
C SER A 74 16.97 -9.68 -0.25
N TYR A 75 15.94 -8.88 0.00
CA TYR A 75 14.78 -8.78 -0.87
C TYR A 75 15.04 -8.00 -2.16
N GLY A 76 16.01 -7.07 -2.16
CA GLY A 76 16.31 -6.23 -3.33
C GLY A 76 16.64 -7.02 -4.58
N ALA A 77 17.47 -8.05 -4.48
CA ALA A 77 17.81 -8.91 -5.62
C ALA A 77 16.59 -9.69 -6.17
N VAL A 78 15.64 -10.04 -5.30
CA VAL A 78 14.37 -10.67 -5.70
C VAL A 78 13.51 -9.68 -6.46
N MET A 79 13.37 -8.45 -5.96
CA MET A 79 12.60 -7.38 -6.61
C MET A 79 13.13 -7.08 -8.01
N VAL A 80 14.44 -6.91 -8.15
CA VAL A 80 15.11 -6.64 -9.44
C VAL A 80 14.87 -7.77 -10.43
N ARG A 81 15.08 -9.03 -10.04
CA ARG A 81 14.87 -10.19 -10.90
C ARG A 81 13.44 -10.29 -11.43
N HIS A 82 12.42 -10.03 -10.58
CA HIS A 82 11.03 -10.06 -11.01
C HIS A 82 10.70 -8.87 -11.92
N ALA A 83 11.24 -7.69 -11.65
CA ALA A 83 11.09 -6.52 -12.51
C ALA A 83 11.74 -6.73 -13.89
N GLU A 84 12.92 -7.32 -13.96
CA GLU A 84 13.55 -7.73 -15.24
C GLU A 84 12.65 -8.67 -16.05
N ALA A 85 12.05 -9.66 -15.38
CA ALA A 85 11.17 -10.60 -16.05
C ALA A 85 9.90 -9.93 -16.61
N MET A 86 9.33 -8.96 -15.89
CA MET A 86 8.20 -8.15 -16.37
C MET A 86 8.61 -7.32 -17.59
N LEU A 87 9.70 -6.55 -17.49
CA LEU A 87 10.14 -5.63 -18.54
C LEU A 87 10.52 -6.33 -19.84
N LYS A 88 11.06 -7.55 -19.76
CA LYS A 88 11.31 -8.40 -20.95
C LYS A 88 10.03 -8.75 -21.74
N GLY A 89 8.88 -8.70 -21.08
CA GLY A 89 7.57 -8.94 -21.72
C GLY A 89 7.02 -7.71 -22.44
N TRP A 90 7.54 -6.52 -22.15
CA TRP A 90 7.03 -5.27 -22.76
C TRP A 90 7.52 -5.13 -24.19
N LYS A 91 6.60 -4.74 -25.08
CA LYS A 91 6.90 -4.54 -26.51
C LYS A 91 6.74 -3.08 -26.87
N SER A 92 7.68 -2.58 -27.70
CA SER A 92 7.68 -1.22 -28.22
C SER A 92 6.34 -0.87 -28.87
N GLY A 93 5.77 0.28 -28.51
CA GLY A 93 4.54 0.82 -29.09
C GLY A 93 3.25 0.07 -28.74
N GLU A 94 3.33 -1.09 -28.09
CA GLU A 94 2.14 -1.84 -27.70
C GLU A 94 1.43 -1.13 -26.52
N ARG A 95 0.10 -0.96 -26.65
CA ARG A 95 -0.71 -0.36 -25.58
C ARG A 95 -0.76 -1.28 -24.39
N LEU A 96 -0.38 -0.77 -23.22
CA LEU A 96 -0.21 -1.54 -22.00
C LEU A 96 -0.93 -0.87 -20.81
N ASP A 97 -1.70 -1.64 -20.05
CA ASP A 97 -2.17 -1.18 -18.73
C ASP A 97 -1.06 -1.40 -17.69
N VAL A 98 -0.26 -0.35 -17.48
CA VAL A 98 0.86 -0.37 -16.53
C VAL A 98 0.39 -0.67 -15.11
N HIS A 99 -0.86 -0.32 -14.76
CA HIS A 99 -1.40 -0.66 -13.43
C HIS A 99 -1.55 -2.18 -13.25
N VAL A 100 -2.06 -2.89 -14.24
CA VAL A 100 -2.19 -4.35 -14.20
C VAL A 100 -0.82 -5.02 -14.13
N GLU A 101 0.14 -4.59 -14.95
CA GLU A 101 1.50 -5.15 -14.94
C GLU A 101 2.19 -4.99 -13.58
N ILE A 102 2.13 -3.78 -13.02
CA ILE A 102 2.76 -3.50 -11.73
C ILE A 102 2.03 -4.22 -10.58
N MET A 103 0.69 -4.36 -10.64
CA MET A 103 -0.06 -5.17 -9.67
C MET A 103 0.41 -6.63 -9.66
N ALA A 104 0.56 -7.23 -10.83
CA ALA A 104 1.06 -8.59 -10.97
C ALA A 104 2.49 -8.73 -10.46
N LEU A 105 3.37 -7.77 -10.79
CA LEU A 105 4.75 -7.74 -10.34
C LEU A 105 4.86 -7.65 -8.81
N THR A 106 4.21 -6.67 -8.20
CA THR A 106 4.31 -6.46 -6.74
C THR A 106 3.68 -7.60 -5.94
N LEU A 107 2.65 -8.26 -6.49
CA LEU A 107 2.07 -9.47 -5.89
C LEU A 107 3.07 -10.63 -5.88
N GLU A 108 3.76 -10.86 -7.00
CA GLU A 108 4.78 -11.91 -7.11
C GLU A 108 6.00 -11.60 -6.23
N ILE A 109 6.43 -10.34 -6.15
CA ILE A 109 7.50 -9.90 -5.25
C ILE A 109 7.11 -10.13 -3.79
N ALA A 110 5.90 -9.74 -3.37
CA ALA A 110 5.43 -9.98 -2.00
C ALA A 110 5.39 -11.47 -1.65
N ALA A 111 4.90 -12.31 -2.57
CA ALA A 111 4.87 -13.75 -2.40
C ALA A 111 6.29 -14.36 -2.30
N ALA A 112 7.20 -13.94 -3.17
CA ALA A 112 8.56 -14.46 -3.21
C ALA A 112 9.40 -14.01 -2.01
N THR A 113 9.26 -12.76 -1.56
CA THR A 113 10.07 -12.20 -0.47
C THR A 113 9.54 -12.55 0.91
N LEU A 114 8.22 -12.45 1.13
CA LEU A 114 7.63 -12.63 2.45
C LEU A 114 7.23 -14.08 2.74
N PHE A 115 6.97 -14.86 1.69
CA PHE A 115 6.48 -16.24 1.83
C PHE A 115 7.33 -17.26 1.08
N GLY A 116 8.42 -16.86 0.43
CA GLY A 116 9.33 -17.73 -0.29
C GLY A 116 8.65 -18.63 -1.33
N THR A 117 7.57 -18.15 -1.96
CA THR A 117 6.77 -18.90 -2.93
C THR A 117 6.47 -18.06 -4.16
N SER A 118 6.07 -18.71 -5.25
CA SER A 118 5.56 -18.02 -6.45
C SER A 118 4.06 -18.20 -6.54
N VAL A 119 3.37 -17.11 -6.86
CA VAL A 119 1.92 -17.10 -7.11
C VAL A 119 1.59 -16.79 -8.57
N LYS A 120 2.58 -16.89 -9.46
CA LYS A 120 2.45 -16.54 -10.88
C LYS A 120 1.23 -17.18 -11.57
N ARG A 121 0.91 -18.43 -11.21
CA ARG A 121 -0.26 -19.14 -11.76
C ARG A 121 -1.60 -18.65 -11.19
N ASP A 122 -1.56 -17.96 -10.07
CA ASP A 122 -2.74 -17.53 -9.32
C ASP A 122 -3.00 -16.02 -9.44
N ILE A 123 -2.09 -15.25 -10.06
CA ILE A 123 -2.15 -13.78 -10.15
C ILE A 123 -3.53 -13.32 -10.62
N ALA A 124 -4.00 -13.79 -11.78
CA ALA A 124 -5.29 -13.40 -12.34
C ALA A 124 -6.48 -13.72 -11.40
N ALA A 125 -6.43 -14.87 -10.71
CA ALA A 125 -7.46 -15.28 -9.77
C ALA A 125 -7.44 -14.42 -8.49
N ILE A 126 -6.25 -14.05 -8.01
CA ILE A 126 -6.06 -13.16 -6.85
C ILE A 126 -6.56 -11.76 -7.17
N GLU A 127 -6.15 -11.20 -8.32
CA GLU A 127 -6.58 -9.87 -8.77
C GLU A 127 -8.09 -9.80 -8.95
N GLN A 128 -8.69 -10.78 -9.65
CA GLN A 128 -10.13 -10.87 -9.80
C GLN A 128 -10.83 -10.93 -8.44
N SER A 129 -10.31 -11.73 -7.51
CA SER A 129 -10.89 -11.87 -6.18
C SER A 129 -10.76 -10.57 -5.38
N THR A 130 -9.59 -9.94 -5.40
CA THR A 130 -9.34 -8.65 -4.73
C THR A 130 -10.26 -7.56 -5.29
N ASN A 131 -10.41 -7.46 -6.61
CA ASN A 131 -11.31 -6.49 -7.25
C ASN A 131 -12.77 -6.70 -6.82
N VAL A 132 -13.25 -7.95 -6.76
CA VAL A 132 -14.59 -8.27 -6.26
C VAL A 132 -14.74 -7.89 -4.79
N LEU A 133 -13.76 -8.21 -3.94
CA LEU A 133 -13.78 -7.87 -2.51
C LEU A 133 -13.84 -6.35 -2.30
N MET A 134 -13.02 -5.58 -3.01
CA MET A 134 -12.98 -4.12 -2.91
C MET A 134 -14.27 -3.47 -3.41
N ALA A 135 -14.80 -3.94 -4.54
CA ALA A 135 -16.08 -3.46 -5.08
C ALA A 135 -17.26 -3.74 -4.13
N GLU A 136 -17.32 -4.94 -3.57
CA GLU A 136 -18.40 -5.32 -2.64
C GLU A 136 -18.29 -4.58 -1.31
N ILE A 137 -17.08 -4.33 -0.77
CA ILE A 137 -16.92 -3.48 0.43
C ILE A 137 -17.40 -2.05 0.13
N SER A 138 -16.99 -1.47 -0.99
CA SER A 138 -17.42 -0.13 -1.40
C SER A 138 -18.94 -0.04 -1.57
N ALA A 139 -19.58 -1.08 -2.12
CA ALA A 139 -21.02 -1.19 -2.25
C ALA A 139 -21.70 -1.30 -0.87
N ARG A 140 -21.16 -2.10 0.04
CA ARG A 140 -21.68 -2.30 1.40
C ARG A 140 -21.61 -1.02 2.25
N LEU A 141 -20.53 -0.25 2.11
CA LEU A 141 -20.39 1.04 2.82
C LEU A 141 -21.42 2.08 2.38
N ARG A 142 -21.92 1.98 1.15
CA ARG A 142 -22.96 2.88 0.59
C ARG A 142 -24.39 2.40 0.84
N ARG A 143 -24.59 1.15 1.27
CA ARG A 143 -25.94 0.63 1.57
C ARG A 143 -26.49 1.24 2.85
N PRO A 144 -27.74 1.70 2.85
CA PRO A 144 -28.38 2.25 4.05
C PRO A 144 -28.70 1.15 5.08
N ILE A 145 -28.83 -0.10 4.63
CA ILE A 145 -29.23 -1.25 5.47
C ILE A 145 -28.11 -2.28 5.44
N PHE A 146 -27.75 -2.81 6.60
CA PHE A 146 -26.85 -3.93 6.73
C PHE A 146 -27.54 -5.23 6.33
N ILE A 147 -26.97 -5.92 5.34
CA ILE A 147 -27.40 -7.25 4.91
C ILE A 147 -26.33 -8.25 5.36
N PRO A 148 -26.68 -9.21 6.26
CA PRO A 148 -25.75 -10.26 6.71
C PRO A 148 -25.19 -11.08 5.54
N ASP A 149 -23.91 -11.48 5.64
CA ASP A 149 -23.21 -12.23 4.60
C ASP A 149 -23.85 -13.62 4.31
N GLY A 150 -24.60 -14.18 5.26
CA GLY A 150 -25.33 -15.44 5.10
C GLY A 150 -26.47 -15.37 4.08
N ILE A 151 -27.06 -14.19 3.85
CA ILE A 151 -28.17 -14.01 2.90
C ILE A 151 -27.60 -14.14 1.47
N PRO A 152 -28.17 -15.02 0.61
CA PRO A 152 -27.60 -15.35 -0.69
C PRO A 152 -27.97 -14.35 -1.79
N ILE A 153 -27.81 -13.03 -1.54
CA ILE A 153 -27.89 -12.02 -2.59
C ILE A 153 -26.65 -12.12 -3.51
N PRO A 154 -26.76 -11.72 -4.79
CA PRO A 154 -25.66 -11.87 -5.77
C PRO A 154 -24.32 -11.31 -5.29
N GLY A 155 -24.32 -10.13 -4.64
CA GLY A 155 -23.11 -9.53 -4.07
C GLY A 155 -22.47 -10.40 -2.97
N ASN A 156 -23.26 -10.92 -2.04
CA ASN A 156 -22.75 -11.77 -0.98
C ASN A 156 -22.21 -13.10 -1.52
N VAL A 157 -22.83 -13.65 -2.58
CA VAL A 157 -22.35 -14.88 -3.24
C VAL A 157 -20.99 -14.63 -3.89
N ARG A 158 -20.84 -13.53 -4.68
CA ARG A 158 -19.56 -13.13 -5.28
C ARG A 158 -18.48 -12.89 -4.23
N TYR A 159 -18.81 -12.15 -3.18
CA TYR A 159 -17.90 -11.85 -2.07
C TYR A 159 -17.39 -13.12 -1.40
N ARG A 160 -18.27 -14.03 -0.99
CA ARG A 160 -17.89 -15.29 -0.34
C ARG A 160 -17.07 -16.21 -1.26
N ARG A 161 -17.34 -16.20 -2.58
CA ARG A 161 -16.54 -16.96 -3.55
C ARG A 161 -15.13 -16.39 -3.66
N ALA A 162 -15.00 -15.07 -3.75
CA ALA A 162 -13.72 -14.39 -3.80
C ALA A 162 -12.90 -14.62 -2.52
N LEU A 163 -13.53 -14.48 -1.35
CA LEU A 163 -12.86 -14.73 -0.08
C LEU A 163 -12.36 -16.17 0.03
N ARG A 164 -13.18 -17.17 -0.33
CA ARG A 164 -12.77 -18.58 -0.33
C ARG A 164 -11.57 -18.86 -1.24
N ARG A 165 -11.46 -18.17 -2.39
CA ARG A 165 -10.30 -18.34 -3.28
C ARG A 165 -9.00 -17.81 -2.63
N ILE A 166 -9.06 -16.68 -1.97
CA ILE A 166 -7.91 -16.14 -1.21
C ILE A 166 -7.55 -17.10 -0.06
N ASP A 167 -8.53 -17.59 0.67
CA ASP A 167 -8.31 -18.55 1.77
C ASP A 167 -7.65 -19.85 1.30
N GLN A 168 -8.10 -20.40 0.18
CA GLN A 168 -7.53 -21.61 -0.42
C GLN A 168 -6.08 -21.43 -0.85
N LEU A 169 -5.76 -20.27 -1.46
CA LEU A 169 -4.40 -19.93 -1.81
C LEU A 169 -3.50 -19.86 -0.57
N VAL A 170 -3.92 -19.11 0.43
CA VAL A 170 -3.14 -18.94 1.66
C VAL A 170 -2.98 -20.24 2.41
N ALA A 171 -4.03 -21.06 2.50
CA ALA A 171 -3.97 -22.40 3.10
C ALA A 171 -2.95 -23.29 2.36
N ARG A 172 -2.89 -23.23 1.03
CA ARG A 172 -1.90 -23.96 0.22
C ARG A 172 -0.49 -23.48 0.53
N ILE A 173 -0.23 -22.17 0.54
CA ILE A 173 1.09 -21.60 0.85
C ILE A 173 1.59 -22.06 2.23
N ILE A 174 0.71 -22.03 3.24
CA ILE A 174 1.03 -22.46 4.60
C ILE A 174 1.32 -23.96 4.63
N ALA A 175 0.48 -24.78 3.97
CA ALA A 175 0.62 -26.23 3.95
C ALA A 175 1.91 -26.68 3.23
N GLU A 176 2.25 -26.08 2.08
CA GLU A 176 3.48 -26.35 1.34
C GLU A 176 4.73 -26.09 2.19
N ARG A 177 4.75 -24.93 2.93
CA ARG A 177 5.88 -24.61 3.81
C ARG A 177 6.00 -25.58 4.99
N ARG A 178 4.89 -26.01 5.56
CA ARG A 178 4.91 -27.00 6.65
C ARG A 178 5.40 -28.38 6.20
N LEU A 179 4.96 -28.80 5.01
CA LEU A 179 5.40 -30.08 4.44
C LEU A 179 6.89 -30.07 4.12
N SER A 180 7.43 -28.96 3.64
CA SER A 180 8.87 -28.86 3.38
C SER A 180 9.72 -28.83 4.66
N GLY A 181 9.17 -28.34 5.77
CA GLY A 181 9.91 -28.17 7.02
C GLY A 181 11.03 -27.12 6.95
N GLU A 182 11.16 -26.40 5.84
CA GLU A 182 12.26 -25.47 5.61
C GLU A 182 12.05 -24.15 6.35
N ASP A 183 13.04 -23.75 7.14
CA ASP A 183 13.17 -22.38 7.60
C ASP A 183 13.91 -21.54 6.53
N ARG A 184 13.16 -20.76 5.77
CA ARG A 184 13.72 -19.83 4.77
C ARG A 184 14.07 -18.47 5.36
N GLY A 185 13.83 -18.29 6.66
CA GLY A 185 14.04 -17.03 7.37
C GLY A 185 13.17 -15.89 6.86
N ASP A 186 12.14 -16.16 6.10
CA ASP A 186 11.13 -15.21 5.63
C ASP A 186 10.03 -15.00 6.67
N LEU A 187 9.06 -14.13 6.36
CA LEU A 187 7.94 -13.85 7.28
C LEU A 187 7.15 -15.11 7.61
N LEU A 188 6.89 -15.99 6.65
CA LEU A 188 6.11 -17.20 6.90
C LEU A 188 6.83 -18.13 7.86
N SER A 189 8.15 -18.30 7.72
CA SER A 189 8.94 -19.06 8.68
C SER A 189 8.87 -18.46 10.09
N LEU A 190 8.99 -17.12 10.20
CA LEU A 190 8.85 -16.43 11.48
C LEU A 190 7.48 -16.67 12.13
N LEU A 191 6.39 -16.62 11.36
CA LEU A 191 5.02 -16.85 11.86
C LEU A 191 4.80 -18.31 12.29
N LEU A 192 5.34 -19.28 11.53
CA LEU A 192 5.23 -20.71 11.85
C LEU A 192 6.03 -21.11 13.10
N LEU A 193 7.16 -20.45 13.35
CA LEU A 193 8.01 -20.67 14.51
C LEU A 193 7.61 -19.79 15.71
N ALA A 194 6.75 -18.78 15.50
CA ALA A 194 6.35 -17.85 16.54
C ALA A 194 5.64 -18.57 17.70
N ARG A 195 6.04 -18.19 18.91
CA ARG A 195 5.38 -18.62 20.14
C ARG A 195 4.92 -17.42 20.95
N TYR A 196 3.78 -17.58 21.59
CA TYR A 196 3.27 -16.60 22.54
C TYR A 196 4.08 -16.63 23.84
N GLU A 197 3.88 -15.65 24.71
CA GLU A 197 4.55 -15.55 26.02
C GLU A 197 4.28 -16.76 26.93
N ASN A 198 3.16 -17.44 26.74
CA ASN A 198 2.81 -18.70 27.40
C ASN A 198 3.44 -19.95 26.76
N GLY A 199 4.30 -19.79 25.74
CA GLY A 199 4.96 -20.89 25.03
C GLY A 199 4.11 -21.55 23.93
N GLU A 200 2.82 -21.23 23.80
CA GLU A 200 1.95 -21.78 22.76
C GLU A 200 2.33 -21.26 21.36
N PRO A 201 2.25 -22.12 20.33
CA PRO A 201 2.46 -21.70 18.94
C PRO A 201 1.33 -20.76 18.48
N MET A 202 1.62 -19.91 17.50
CA MET A 202 0.58 -19.15 16.82
C MET A 202 -0.43 -20.08 16.17
N ASN A 203 -1.74 -19.84 16.42
CA ASN A 203 -2.77 -20.70 15.87
C ASN A 203 -2.96 -20.49 14.35
N GLU A 204 -3.52 -21.49 13.67
CA GLU A 204 -3.72 -21.52 12.21
C GLU A 204 -4.44 -20.29 11.68
N ARG A 205 -5.51 -19.89 12.38
CA ARG A 205 -6.31 -18.73 11.98
C ARG A 205 -5.50 -17.44 12.03
N GLN A 206 -4.66 -17.27 13.06
CA GLN A 206 -3.82 -16.09 13.19
C GLN A 206 -2.73 -16.06 12.12
N ILE A 207 -2.09 -17.21 11.81
CA ILE A 207 -1.11 -17.32 10.72
C ILE A 207 -1.78 -16.95 9.39
N ARG A 208 -2.95 -17.52 9.10
CA ARG A 208 -3.75 -17.17 7.90
C ARG A 208 -4.01 -15.65 7.83
N ASP A 209 -4.44 -15.05 8.92
CA ASP A 209 -4.82 -13.64 8.98
C ASP A 209 -3.60 -12.72 8.76
N GLU A 210 -2.42 -13.09 9.27
CA GLU A 210 -1.17 -12.38 9.00
C GLU A 210 -0.73 -12.52 7.54
N VAL A 211 -0.76 -13.74 6.98
CA VAL A 211 -0.39 -13.99 5.58
C VAL A 211 -1.29 -13.22 4.62
N VAL A 212 -2.62 -13.27 4.81
CA VAL A 212 -3.57 -12.47 4.02
C VAL A 212 -3.29 -10.98 4.16
N THR A 213 -3.01 -10.52 5.39
CA THR A 213 -2.73 -9.10 5.64
C THR A 213 -1.50 -8.65 4.87
N MET A 214 -0.40 -9.37 4.97
CA MET A 214 0.85 -8.97 4.33
C MET A 214 0.80 -9.12 2.81
N LEU A 215 0.16 -10.18 2.31
CA LEU A 215 -0.01 -10.40 0.87
C LEU A 215 -0.82 -9.27 0.22
N LEU A 216 -2.00 -8.97 0.76
CA LEU A 216 -2.91 -7.99 0.15
C LEU A 216 -2.48 -6.53 0.40
N ALA A 217 -2.00 -6.20 1.60
CA ALA A 217 -1.56 -4.83 1.90
C ALA A 217 -0.22 -4.48 1.24
N GLY A 218 0.67 -5.47 1.06
CA GLY A 218 2.02 -5.26 0.53
C GLY A 218 2.06 -4.99 -0.98
N HIS A 219 1.22 -5.66 -1.77
CA HIS A 219 1.29 -5.51 -3.23
C HIS A 219 0.50 -4.32 -3.76
N GLU A 220 -0.77 -4.18 -3.38
CA GLU A 220 -1.67 -3.18 -3.98
C GLU A 220 -1.20 -1.75 -3.75
N THR A 221 -0.71 -1.43 -2.54
CA THR A 221 -0.33 -0.06 -2.20
C THR A 221 0.91 0.40 -2.94
N THR A 222 1.93 -0.47 -3.09
CA THR A 222 3.14 -0.18 -3.89
C THR A 222 2.80 -0.07 -5.37
N ALA A 223 1.95 -0.97 -5.87
CA ALA A 223 1.50 -0.91 -7.25
C ALA A 223 0.78 0.40 -7.58
N LEU A 224 -0.08 0.88 -6.70
CA LEU A 224 -0.77 2.16 -6.88
C LEU A 224 0.20 3.34 -6.87
N ALA A 225 1.16 3.37 -5.94
CA ALA A 225 2.18 4.42 -5.91
C ALA A 225 2.98 4.46 -7.21
N LEU A 226 3.43 3.31 -7.72
CA LEU A 226 4.15 3.21 -8.98
C LEU A 226 3.29 3.55 -10.20
N SER A 227 2.05 3.06 -10.27
CA SER A 227 1.13 3.33 -11.38
C SER A 227 0.87 4.82 -11.53
N TRP A 228 0.59 5.51 -10.43
CA TRP A 228 0.42 6.96 -10.43
C TRP A 228 1.74 7.70 -10.75
N THR A 229 2.89 7.17 -10.32
CA THR A 229 4.20 7.75 -10.68
C THR A 229 4.45 7.64 -12.18
N CYS A 230 4.24 6.47 -12.78
CA CYS A 230 4.38 6.26 -14.22
C CYS A 230 3.43 7.18 -15.02
N TYR A 231 2.17 7.30 -14.59
CA TYR A 231 1.22 8.22 -15.20
C TYR A 231 1.72 9.68 -15.13
N LEU A 232 2.17 10.13 -13.97
CA LEU A 232 2.64 11.51 -13.81
C LEU A 232 3.90 11.77 -14.64
N LEU A 233 4.85 10.84 -14.67
CA LEU A 233 6.07 10.98 -15.49
C LEU A 233 5.75 11.02 -16.97
N SER A 234 4.81 10.21 -17.46
CA SER A 234 4.39 10.24 -18.88
C SER A 234 3.75 11.57 -19.31
N ARG A 235 3.24 12.34 -18.35
CA ARG A 235 2.68 13.69 -18.58
C ARG A 235 3.69 14.83 -18.38
N HIS A 236 4.90 14.52 -17.88
CA HIS A 236 5.93 15.50 -17.58
C HIS A 236 7.29 15.09 -18.18
N PRO A 237 7.45 15.17 -19.53
CA PRO A 237 8.61 14.62 -20.23
C PRO A 237 9.94 15.24 -19.79
N THR A 238 9.96 16.52 -19.37
CA THR A 238 11.17 17.16 -18.86
C THR A 238 11.64 16.51 -17.55
N ILE A 239 10.72 16.19 -16.64
CA ILE A 239 11.06 15.54 -15.36
C ILE A 239 11.48 14.10 -15.64
N GLU A 240 10.77 13.41 -16.52
CA GLU A 240 11.05 12.05 -16.93
C GLU A 240 12.46 11.93 -17.54
N SER A 241 12.85 12.83 -18.45
CA SER A 241 14.19 12.84 -19.07
C SER A 241 15.30 13.09 -18.05
N ARG A 242 15.08 13.94 -17.07
CA ARG A 242 16.02 14.18 -15.96
C ARG A 242 16.18 12.96 -15.07
N LEU A 243 15.07 12.28 -14.76
CA LEU A 243 15.06 11.04 -13.98
C LEU A 243 15.84 9.94 -14.72
N ALA A 244 15.63 9.79 -16.03
CA ALA A 244 16.39 8.85 -16.84
C ALA A 244 17.88 9.18 -16.93
N ALA A 245 18.23 10.46 -16.91
CA ALA A 245 19.63 10.90 -16.86
C ALA A 245 20.30 10.50 -15.54
N GLU A 246 19.64 10.71 -14.39
CA GLU A 246 20.11 10.24 -13.08
C GLU A 246 20.30 8.71 -13.09
N VAL A 247 19.31 7.98 -13.56
CA VAL A 247 19.37 6.51 -13.62
C VAL A 247 20.54 6.03 -14.48
N ARG A 248 20.77 6.66 -15.62
CA ARG A 248 21.92 6.34 -16.50
C ARG A 248 23.25 6.64 -15.85
N GLU A 249 23.37 7.78 -15.16
CA GLU A 249 24.58 8.15 -14.45
C GLU A 249 24.90 7.16 -13.32
N VAL A 250 23.88 6.74 -12.57
CA VAL A 250 24.05 5.85 -11.41
C VAL A 250 24.29 4.40 -11.83
N LEU A 251 23.56 3.91 -12.81
CA LEU A 251 23.50 2.48 -13.16
C LEU A 251 24.26 2.13 -14.45
N GLY A 252 24.40 3.07 -15.39
CA GLY A 252 24.85 2.71 -16.74
C GLY A 252 23.89 1.70 -17.37
N THR A 253 24.41 0.53 -17.74
CA THR A 253 23.63 -0.59 -18.33
C THR A 253 23.33 -1.72 -17.35
N ARG A 254 23.85 -1.66 -16.12
CA ARG A 254 23.64 -2.71 -15.11
C ARG A 254 22.30 -2.57 -14.39
N SER A 255 21.76 -3.65 -13.90
CA SER A 255 20.60 -3.63 -13.01
C SER A 255 20.92 -2.95 -11.68
N PRO A 256 19.95 -2.26 -11.05
CA PRO A 256 20.14 -1.63 -9.75
C PRO A 256 20.31 -2.64 -8.63
N THR A 257 20.95 -2.17 -7.55
CA THR A 257 21.07 -2.90 -6.28
C THR A 257 20.53 -2.02 -5.14
N VAL A 258 20.40 -2.59 -3.96
CA VAL A 258 19.99 -1.84 -2.76
C VAL A 258 20.96 -0.69 -2.43
N ASP A 259 22.25 -0.86 -2.75
CA ASP A 259 23.27 0.17 -2.49
C ASP A 259 23.12 1.41 -3.38
N ASP A 260 22.39 1.30 -4.50
CA ASP A 260 22.15 2.41 -5.39
C ASP A 260 21.02 3.35 -4.92
N LEU A 261 20.19 2.90 -3.99
CA LEU A 261 19.01 3.65 -3.53
C LEU A 261 19.35 5.07 -3.05
N ALA A 262 20.46 5.23 -2.35
CA ALA A 262 20.90 6.54 -1.84
C ALA A 262 21.31 7.52 -2.96
N ARG A 263 21.56 7.03 -4.18
CA ARG A 263 21.95 7.81 -5.36
C ARG A 263 20.78 8.05 -6.32
N LEU A 264 19.73 7.24 -6.28
CA LEU A 264 18.51 7.33 -7.10
C LEU A 264 17.49 8.29 -6.46
N ARG A 265 17.94 9.53 -6.22
CA ARG A 265 17.17 10.52 -5.45
C ARG A 265 15.95 11.04 -6.19
N LEU A 266 16.08 11.30 -7.49
CA LEU A 266 14.95 11.81 -8.27
C LEU A 266 13.87 10.74 -8.46
N CYS A 267 14.25 9.46 -8.51
CA CYS A 267 13.29 8.36 -8.44
C CYS A 267 12.51 8.39 -7.12
N GLU A 268 13.19 8.52 -5.98
CA GLU A 268 12.55 8.63 -4.66
C GLU A 268 11.65 9.88 -4.57
N HIS A 269 12.11 11.03 -5.06
CA HIS A 269 11.35 12.26 -5.07
C HIS A 269 10.10 12.17 -5.96
N ALA A 270 10.18 11.52 -7.11
CA ALA A 270 9.04 11.32 -8.00
C ALA A 270 7.98 10.44 -7.34
N ILE A 271 8.38 9.36 -6.64
CA ILE A 271 7.47 8.50 -5.89
C ILE A 271 6.82 9.26 -4.72
N ASN A 272 7.61 10.02 -3.95
CA ASN A 272 7.08 10.82 -2.85
C ASN A 272 6.06 11.86 -3.35
N GLU A 273 6.34 12.51 -4.48
CA GLU A 273 5.44 13.49 -5.08
C GLU A 273 4.17 12.82 -5.64
N ALA A 274 4.30 11.65 -6.24
CA ALA A 274 3.14 10.88 -6.69
C ALA A 274 2.28 10.45 -5.48
N MET A 275 2.87 9.97 -4.38
CA MET A 275 2.12 9.65 -3.16
C MET A 275 1.53 10.88 -2.46
N ARG A 276 2.10 12.06 -2.65
CA ARG A 276 1.51 13.32 -2.19
C ARG A 276 0.22 13.62 -2.97
N LEU A 277 0.28 13.54 -4.29
CA LEU A 277 -0.86 13.81 -5.18
C LEU A 277 -1.89 12.67 -5.17
N TYR A 278 -1.44 11.43 -5.17
CA TYR A 278 -2.27 10.22 -5.24
C TYR A 278 -1.90 9.23 -4.14
N PRO A 279 -2.15 9.57 -2.85
CA PRO A 279 -1.81 8.68 -1.75
C PRO A 279 -2.62 7.39 -1.83
N PRO A 280 -1.99 6.20 -1.90
CA PRO A 280 -2.72 4.93 -1.90
C PRO A 280 -3.67 4.79 -0.71
N ALA A 281 -3.23 5.19 0.49
CA ALA A 281 -4.06 5.31 1.69
C ALA A 281 -4.57 6.76 1.82
N TRP A 282 -5.57 7.11 1.03
CA TRP A 282 -6.11 8.47 0.91
C TRP A 282 -6.87 8.98 2.13
N ALA A 283 -7.30 8.08 3.02
CA ALA A 283 -7.99 8.40 4.27
C ALA A 283 -7.68 7.38 5.38
N LEU A 284 -7.59 7.87 6.61
CA LEU A 284 -7.45 7.08 7.82
C LEU A 284 -8.65 7.32 8.73
N GLY A 285 -9.24 6.24 9.26
CA GLY A 285 -10.34 6.31 10.20
C GLY A 285 -9.92 5.95 11.62
N ARG A 286 -10.40 6.72 12.61
CA ARG A 286 -10.35 6.40 14.03
C ARG A 286 -11.74 6.59 14.64
N GLU A 287 -11.94 6.06 15.83
CA GLU A 287 -13.14 6.24 16.63
C GLU A 287 -12.70 6.58 18.05
N SER A 288 -13.23 7.67 18.62
CA SER A 288 -12.94 8.05 20.02
C SER A 288 -13.50 7.01 20.97
N ILE A 289 -12.72 6.57 21.94
CA ILE A 289 -13.18 5.67 23.00
C ILE A 289 -13.92 6.48 24.05
N ASP A 290 -13.30 7.55 24.52
CA ASP A 290 -13.84 8.48 25.51
C ASP A 290 -14.06 9.87 24.89
N PRO A 291 -14.89 10.73 25.51
CA PRO A 291 -15.01 12.11 25.10
C PRO A 291 -13.65 12.84 25.21
N CYS A 292 -13.32 13.63 24.19
CA CYS A 292 -12.09 14.40 24.15
C CYS A 292 -12.29 15.71 23.38
N ASP A 293 -11.28 16.57 23.38
CA ASP A 293 -11.27 17.81 22.62
C ASP A 293 -10.20 17.73 21.52
N ILE A 294 -10.57 18.06 20.27
CA ILE A 294 -9.68 18.08 19.11
C ILE A 294 -9.89 19.41 18.38
N GLY A 295 -8.84 20.23 18.28
CA GLY A 295 -8.88 21.49 17.55
C GLY A 295 -10.01 22.42 18.03
N GLY A 296 -10.31 22.45 19.33
CA GLY A 296 -11.40 23.25 19.91
C GLY A 296 -12.80 22.65 19.76
N TYR A 297 -12.92 21.43 19.17
CA TYR A 297 -14.20 20.73 19.05
C TYR A 297 -14.34 19.67 20.14
N ARG A 298 -15.47 19.68 20.83
CA ARG A 298 -15.85 18.60 21.75
C ARG A 298 -16.24 17.35 20.95
N VAL A 299 -15.49 16.29 21.09
CA VAL A 299 -15.67 15.00 20.43
C VAL A 299 -16.26 14.01 21.42
N PRO A 300 -17.53 13.56 21.24
CA PRO A 300 -18.13 12.56 22.10
C PRO A 300 -17.50 11.17 21.85
N ALA A 301 -17.68 10.26 22.82
CA ALA A 301 -17.32 8.85 22.65
C ALA A 301 -18.05 8.23 21.43
N GLY A 302 -17.35 7.36 20.72
CA GLY A 302 -17.88 6.69 19.52
C GLY A 302 -17.92 7.53 18.25
N MET A 303 -17.44 8.79 18.31
CA MET A 303 -17.38 9.63 17.11
C MET A 303 -16.27 9.19 16.16
N THR A 304 -16.59 9.18 14.86
CA THR A 304 -15.61 8.88 13.83
C THR A 304 -14.72 10.08 13.54
N ILE A 305 -13.41 9.87 13.59
CA ILE A 305 -12.39 10.83 13.22
C ILE A 305 -11.79 10.40 11.88
N PHE A 306 -11.87 11.28 10.88
CA PHE A 306 -11.23 11.11 9.58
C PHE A 306 -10.00 11.99 9.49
N ILE A 307 -8.91 11.40 9.02
CA ILE A 307 -7.66 12.08 8.64
C ILE A 307 -7.45 11.73 7.17
N SER A 308 -7.37 12.74 6.31
CA SER A 308 -7.24 12.52 4.87
C SER A 308 -5.90 13.01 4.34
N PRO A 309 -4.94 12.11 4.07
CA PRO A 309 -3.75 12.45 3.29
C PRO A 309 -4.06 13.14 1.97
N TRP A 310 -5.12 12.73 1.26
CA TRP A 310 -5.56 13.37 0.02
C TRP A 310 -5.82 14.88 0.16
N VAL A 311 -6.48 15.28 1.24
CA VAL A 311 -6.76 16.71 1.53
C VAL A 311 -5.51 17.41 2.06
N LEU A 312 -4.85 16.79 3.03
CA LEU A 312 -3.72 17.38 3.73
C LEU A 312 -2.52 17.61 2.82
N HIS A 313 -2.21 16.65 1.96
CA HIS A 313 -1.09 16.74 1.03
C HIS A 313 -1.30 17.74 -0.11
N ARG A 314 -2.51 18.30 -0.24
CA ARG A 314 -2.87 19.39 -1.16
C ARG A 314 -3.11 20.73 -0.48
N ASP A 315 -2.77 20.84 0.78
CA ASP A 315 -2.97 22.06 1.55
C ASP A 315 -1.86 23.07 1.22
N SER A 316 -2.23 24.24 0.69
CA SER A 316 -1.32 25.32 0.31
C SER A 316 -0.56 25.91 1.48
N ARG A 317 -0.98 25.68 2.72
CA ARG A 317 -0.23 26.06 3.92
C ARG A 317 1.09 25.30 4.05
N TYR A 318 1.21 24.12 3.41
CA TYR A 318 2.34 23.22 3.52
C TYR A 318 3.05 22.97 2.20
N PHE A 319 2.32 23.10 1.08
CA PHE A 319 2.84 22.79 -0.25
C PHE A 319 2.53 23.92 -1.24
N ASP A 320 3.55 24.63 -1.71
CA ASP A 320 3.41 25.60 -2.78
C ASP A 320 2.94 24.92 -4.05
N ASN A 321 1.98 25.55 -4.78
CA ASN A 321 1.37 24.98 -5.96
C ASN A 321 0.99 23.50 -5.75
N PRO A 322 0.04 23.23 -4.83
CA PRO A 322 -0.19 21.89 -4.29
C PRO A 322 -0.69 20.87 -5.32
N ASP A 323 -1.23 21.31 -6.44
CA ASP A 323 -1.75 20.41 -7.50
C ASP A 323 -0.71 20.12 -8.59
N GLU A 324 0.46 20.78 -8.58
CA GLU A 324 1.53 20.52 -9.52
C GLU A 324 2.38 19.30 -9.13
N PHE A 325 2.76 18.50 -10.13
CA PHE A 325 3.76 17.45 -9.94
C PHE A 325 5.16 18.02 -10.01
N ARG A 326 5.79 18.21 -8.86
CA ARG A 326 7.12 18.82 -8.69
C ARG A 326 8.01 17.97 -7.78
N PRO A 327 8.67 16.92 -8.30
CA PRO A 327 9.60 16.12 -7.51
C PRO A 327 10.72 16.92 -6.86
N ASP A 328 11.15 18.02 -7.47
CA ASP A 328 12.21 18.89 -6.94
C ASP A 328 11.87 19.52 -5.59
N ARG A 329 10.59 19.59 -5.21
CA ARG A 329 10.22 20.06 -3.86
C ARG A 329 10.82 19.22 -2.73
N TRP A 330 11.11 17.94 -3.00
CA TRP A 330 11.71 17.02 -2.03
C TRP A 330 13.22 17.18 -1.91
N ALA A 331 13.86 17.91 -2.84
CA ALA A 331 15.26 18.30 -2.71
C ALA A 331 15.45 19.18 -1.46
N GLY A 332 16.60 19.05 -0.79
CA GLY A 332 16.84 19.80 0.44
C GLY A 332 16.13 19.27 1.68
N GLY A 333 15.45 18.12 1.60
CA GLY A 333 14.86 17.45 2.76
C GLY A 333 13.55 18.06 3.24
N LEU A 334 12.67 18.51 2.32
CA LEU A 334 11.37 19.09 2.63
C LEU A 334 10.60 18.30 3.70
N ALA A 335 10.61 16.97 3.64
CA ALA A 335 9.90 16.12 4.61
C ALA A 335 10.31 16.40 6.07
N LYS A 336 11.53 16.87 6.31
CA LYS A 336 12.03 17.24 7.65
C LYS A 336 11.69 18.68 8.03
N GLN A 337 11.39 19.53 7.05
CA GLN A 337 11.05 20.95 7.25
C GLN A 337 9.55 21.15 7.47
N LEU A 338 8.73 20.25 6.91
CA LEU A 338 7.29 20.26 7.10
C LEU A 338 6.92 20.00 8.56
N PRO A 339 5.82 20.61 9.05
CA PRO A 339 5.21 20.17 10.31
C PRO A 339 5.00 18.65 10.29
N ARG A 340 5.30 18.00 11.40
CA ARG A 340 5.06 16.56 11.54
C ARG A 340 3.60 16.26 11.16
N PHE A 341 3.38 15.23 10.36
CA PHE A 341 2.08 14.85 9.79
C PHE A 341 1.52 15.73 8.68
N ALA A 342 2.15 16.82 8.25
CA ALA A 342 1.75 17.49 7.02
C ALA A 342 1.94 16.61 5.78
N TYR A 343 2.92 15.68 5.83
CA TYR A 343 3.13 14.62 4.85
C TYR A 343 3.19 13.25 5.56
N MET A 344 2.23 12.36 5.24
CA MET A 344 2.07 11.10 5.96
C MET A 344 1.57 9.93 5.07
N PRO A 345 2.25 9.61 3.97
CA PRO A 345 1.80 8.59 3.01
C PRO A 345 1.73 7.19 3.64
N PHE A 346 2.49 6.94 4.69
CA PHE A 346 2.54 5.69 5.44
C PHE A 346 1.78 5.73 6.77
N GLY A 347 0.93 6.76 6.97
CA GLY A 347 0.27 6.98 8.24
C GLY A 347 1.22 7.51 9.32
N GLY A 348 0.93 7.24 10.58
CA GLY A 348 1.75 7.78 11.67
C GLY A 348 1.49 7.17 13.03
N GLY A 349 2.33 7.60 14.00
CA GLY A 349 2.30 7.09 15.36
C GLY A 349 2.75 5.63 15.49
N PRO A 350 2.38 4.95 16.56
CA PRO A 350 2.76 3.54 16.76
C PRO A 350 2.31 2.61 15.65
N ARG A 351 1.23 2.99 14.91
CA ARG A 351 0.63 2.22 13.82
C ARG A 351 1.13 2.64 12.42
N VAL A 352 2.25 3.34 12.33
CA VAL A 352 2.92 3.63 11.06
C VAL A 352 3.13 2.33 10.27
N CYS A 353 3.06 2.39 8.96
CA CYS A 353 3.25 1.23 8.08
C CYS A 353 4.54 0.46 8.43
N ILE A 354 4.42 -0.85 8.64
CA ILE A 354 5.57 -1.71 8.98
C ILE A 354 6.47 -1.91 7.76
N GLY A 355 5.89 -1.92 6.57
CA GLY A 355 6.56 -2.14 5.30
C GLY A 355 7.01 -0.87 4.58
N ASN A 356 7.05 0.31 5.24
CA ASN A 356 7.36 1.56 4.56
C ASN A 356 8.72 1.54 3.83
N ARG A 357 9.77 0.99 4.46
CA ARG A 357 11.11 0.84 3.85
C ARG A 357 11.10 -0.18 2.71
N PHE A 358 10.37 -1.29 2.89
CA PHE A 358 10.17 -2.29 1.85
C PHE A 358 9.50 -1.67 0.62
N ALA A 359 8.39 -0.98 0.80
CA ALA A 359 7.63 -0.35 -0.28
C ALA A 359 8.43 0.72 -1.02
N MET A 360 9.18 1.57 -0.31
CA MET A 360 10.02 2.59 -0.96
C MET A 360 11.18 1.97 -1.73
N MET A 361 11.86 0.97 -1.16
CA MET A 361 12.92 0.23 -1.84
C MET A 361 12.39 -0.42 -3.11
N GLU A 362 11.29 -1.15 -3.02
CA GLU A 362 10.63 -1.80 -4.15
C GLU A 362 10.27 -0.79 -5.24
N ALA A 363 9.63 0.31 -4.86
CA ALA A 363 9.18 1.33 -5.80
C ALA A 363 10.35 2.02 -6.50
N VAL A 364 11.43 2.37 -5.78
CA VAL A 364 12.61 3.02 -6.39
C VAL A 364 13.33 2.09 -7.34
N LEU A 365 13.55 0.82 -6.97
CA LEU A 365 14.22 -0.16 -7.83
C LEU A 365 13.42 -0.41 -9.12
N ILE A 366 12.11 -0.62 -9.01
CA ILE A 366 11.25 -0.86 -10.18
C ILE A 366 11.19 0.38 -11.08
N LEU A 367 11.00 1.58 -10.50
CA LEU A 367 10.94 2.82 -11.27
C LEU A 367 12.26 3.08 -12.01
N ALA A 368 13.40 2.86 -11.37
CA ALA A 368 14.71 3.00 -11.99
C ALA A 368 14.89 2.06 -13.19
N MET A 369 14.44 0.81 -13.07
CA MET A 369 14.52 -0.18 -14.15
C MET A 369 13.59 0.17 -15.32
N ILE A 370 12.38 0.65 -15.05
CA ILE A 370 11.46 1.15 -16.10
C ILE A 370 12.12 2.32 -16.81
N ALA A 371 12.58 3.32 -16.06
CA ALA A 371 13.20 4.53 -16.62
C ALA A 371 14.54 4.26 -17.34
N GLN A 372 15.25 3.21 -16.98
CA GLN A 372 16.48 2.79 -17.68
C GLN A 372 16.18 2.27 -19.08
N GLN A 373 15.09 1.54 -19.26
CA GLN A 373 14.80 0.79 -20.48
C GLN A 373 13.78 1.46 -21.39
N PHE A 374 12.79 2.15 -20.80
CA PHE A 374 11.63 2.66 -21.53
C PHE A 374 11.35 4.14 -21.22
N VAL A 375 10.79 4.82 -22.23
CA VAL A 375 9.95 6.01 -22.10
C VAL A 375 8.52 5.53 -22.12
N LEU A 376 7.70 5.98 -21.17
CA LEU A 376 6.29 5.65 -21.14
C LEU A 376 5.49 6.82 -21.73
N GLU A 377 4.97 6.64 -22.92
CA GLU A 377 4.16 7.66 -23.59
C GLU A 377 2.71 7.62 -23.11
N ALA A 378 2.18 8.79 -22.74
CA ALA A 378 0.81 8.93 -22.29
C ALA A 378 -0.16 8.83 -23.45
N GLU A 379 -1.22 8.05 -23.30
CA GLU A 379 -2.42 8.18 -24.11
C GLU A 379 -3.25 9.41 -23.69
N ASN A 380 -4.23 9.79 -24.50
CA ASN A 380 -5.07 10.98 -24.22
C ASN A 380 -5.97 10.82 -23.01
N GLU A 381 -6.18 9.59 -22.53
CA GLU A 381 -7.04 9.30 -21.38
C GLU A 381 -6.36 9.69 -20.06
N ARG A 382 -7.09 10.43 -19.23
CA ARG A 382 -6.69 10.73 -17.85
C ARG A 382 -7.40 9.76 -16.92
N PRO A 383 -6.67 8.90 -16.19
CA PRO A 383 -7.30 8.01 -15.23
C PRO A 383 -7.98 8.82 -14.12
N GLU A 384 -9.25 8.54 -13.87
CA GLU A 384 -10.00 9.16 -12.79
C GLU A 384 -9.61 8.52 -11.45
N PRO A 385 -9.22 9.32 -10.42
CA PRO A 385 -8.99 8.78 -9.10
C PRO A 385 -10.28 8.23 -8.49
N PHE A 386 -10.30 6.94 -8.21
CA PHE A 386 -11.45 6.27 -7.60
C PHE A 386 -11.17 5.93 -6.12
N PRO A 387 -11.78 6.67 -5.16
CA PRO A 387 -11.61 6.43 -3.72
C PRO A 387 -12.39 5.19 -3.29
N SER A 388 -11.71 4.06 -3.19
CA SER A 388 -12.16 2.81 -2.59
C SER A 388 -11.52 2.66 -1.19
N ILE A 389 -11.13 1.46 -0.77
CA ILE A 389 -10.25 1.27 0.41
C ILE A 389 -8.91 1.95 0.13
N THR A 390 -8.43 1.83 -1.09
CA THR A 390 -7.25 2.48 -1.66
C THR A 390 -7.66 3.42 -2.78
N LEU A 391 -6.78 4.34 -3.18
CA LEU A 391 -7.02 5.29 -4.27
C LEU A 391 -6.59 4.69 -5.61
N ARG A 392 -7.51 4.08 -6.32
CA ARG A 392 -7.26 3.37 -7.58
C ARG A 392 -7.43 4.27 -8.82
N PRO A 393 -6.69 4.04 -9.90
CA PRO A 393 -7.01 4.61 -11.21
C PRO A 393 -8.21 3.87 -11.81
N LYS A 394 -9.33 4.56 -12.02
CA LYS A 394 -10.51 3.99 -12.68
C LYS A 394 -10.22 3.82 -14.16
N GLY A 395 -10.38 2.61 -14.66
CA GLY A 395 -10.11 2.29 -16.07
C GLY A 395 -8.66 1.92 -16.38
N GLY A 396 -7.78 1.83 -15.36
CA GLY A 396 -6.38 1.48 -15.54
C GLY A 396 -5.47 2.69 -15.81
N VAL A 397 -4.19 2.42 -16.08
CA VAL A 397 -3.17 3.40 -16.51
C VAL A 397 -2.57 2.92 -17.82
N TRP A 398 -3.14 3.39 -18.91
CA TRP A 398 -2.78 2.98 -20.25
C TRP A 398 -1.65 3.83 -20.83
N LEU A 399 -0.50 3.21 -21.08
CA LEU A 399 0.70 3.85 -21.61
C LEU A 399 1.29 2.99 -22.75
N ARG A 400 2.20 3.58 -23.54
CA ARG A 400 2.99 2.88 -24.55
C ARG A 400 4.47 2.91 -24.14
N PRO A 401 5.09 1.77 -23.92
CA PRO A 401 6.53 1.70 -23.66
C PRO A 401 7.30 1.85 -24.98
N GLU A 402 8.17 2.85 -25.05
CA GLU A 402 9.13 3.05 -26.12
C GLU A 402 10.54 2.82 -25.61
N PRO A 403 11.34 1.92 -26.19
CA PRO A 403 12.71 1.67 -25.77
C PRO A 403 13.57 2.94 -25.89
N ARG A 404 14.38 3.22 -24.87
CA ARG A 404 15.28 4.39 -24.88
C ARG A 404 16.45 4.24 -25.82
N PHE A 405 16.85 3.02 -26.07
CA PHE A 405 17.95 2.71 -26.99
C PHE A 405 17.36 1.76 -28.03
N GLY A 406 17.45 2.14 -29.30
CA GLY A 406 17.16 1.21 -30.39
C GLY A 406 18.11 0.02 -30.29
N ASN A 407 17.55 -1.19 -30.43
CA ASN A 407 18.34 -2.41 -30.60
C ASN A 407 19.22 -2.30 -31.83
#